data_c2afe1ef7d0362ca78e3203a9d209e2c
#
_entry.id   c2afe1ef7d0362ca78e3203a9d209e2c
#
_cell.length_a   1.000
_cell.length_b   1.000
_cell.length_c   1.000
_cell.angle_alpha   90.00
_cell.angle_beta   90.00
_cell.angle_gamma   90.00
#
_symmetry.space_group_name_H-M   'P 1'
#
loop_
_entity.id
_entity.type
_entity.pdbx_description
1 polymer ?
#
loop_
_entity_poly.entity_id
_entity_poly.type
_entity_poly.pdbx_seq_one_letter_code
_entity_poly.pdbx_strand_id
1 'polypeptide(L)'
;MPIIEALAHYLRGFSTFFFFYWTYYFFPLRRRGRLLRLVFIFSLCQSLGYLKDAVFLFPQLSHNSMVDDIVSLADLCLVPLACSLFYEVTQPGRLSRKRIAGLCGVQATFLMAYLCVPQRGVLFLACLFAAAISLVTIVLVAIYAWQHSKYLKANYSYTEDIDVQWVVLCASGYFVLCLSYFVAFSEPSWAGECLFCLINMVIWGAVNLYARRHRVLIAHPGGGDTLLPSGLEVSAAMDAAAMGSFPVAVPAKNAVPAEFVPESQPTEAPAAHDTPLSQDLLRLMEERKPYLNPKLTLADLAQEMHINRTYLTTVLNRDIGKSFYDFVNEFRITEACAIIDALPPQERPKLSDVASRSGFNSLSTFKRSFLKVKGMLPSQYGGGETAKTTTT
;
A
#
# COMPACT_ATOMS: atom_id res chain seq x y z
N MET A 1 -23.65 16.15 32.02
CA MET A 1 -22.80 16.02 30.82
C MET A 1 -23.72 15.84 29.61
N PRO A 2 -23.57 16.62 28.56
CA PRO A 2 -24.27 16.32 27.33
C PRO A 2 -23.85 14.92 26.80
N ILE A 3 -24.76 14.18 26.21
CA ILE A 3 -24.53 12.79 25.78
C ILE A 3 -23.29 12.68 24.87
N ILE A 4 -23.06 13.66 24.00
CA ILE A 4 -21.92 13.69 23.06
C ILE A 4 -20.58 13.81 23.79
N GLU A 5 -20.50 14.58 24.86
CA GLU A 5 -19.31 14.71 25.69
C GLU A 5 -18.96 13.38 26.37
N ALA A 6 -19.96 12.73 26.99
CA ALA A 6 -19.77 11.42 27.57
C ALA A 6 -19.31 10.38 26.52
N LEU A 7 -19.87 10.43 25.31
CA LEU A 7 -19.48 9.57 24.21
C LEU A 7 -18.01 9.83 23.78
N ALA A 8 -17.56 11.08 23.73
CA ALA A 8 -16.18 11.41 23.39
C ALA A 8 -15.20 10.81 24.41
N HIS A 9 -15.45 10.97 25.72
CA HIS A 9 -14.66 10.34 26.76
C HIS A 9 -14.63 8.81 26.67
N TYR A 10 -15.78 8.20 26.34
CA TYR A 10 -15.85 6.76 26.13
C TYR A 10 -15.02 6.31 24.94
N LEU A 11 -15.10 7.03 23.81
CA LEU A 11 -14.31 6.74 22.61
C LEU A 11 -12.80 6.93 22.82
N ARG A 12 -12.38 7.93 23.59
CA ARG A 12 -10.95 8.08 23.99
C ARG A 12 -10.47 6.86 24.78
N GLY A 13 -11.24 6.42 25.79
CA GLY A 13 -10.93 5.22 26.55
C GLY A 13 -10.84 3.97 25.65
N PHE A 14 -11.81 3.81 24.76
CA PHE A 14 -11.82 2.71 23.79
C PHE A 14 -10.62 2.76 22.84
N SER A 15 -10.25 3.94 22.35
CA SER A 15 -9.04 4.14 21.53
C SER A 15 -7.77 3.74 22.26
N THR A 16 -7.68 4.06 23.58
CA THR A 16 -6.56 3.63 24.43
C THR A 16 -6.43 2.10 24.42
N PHE A 17 -7.52 1.38 24.69
CA PHE A 17 -7.53 -0.08 24.68
C PHE A 17 -7.22 -0.65 23.30
N PHE A 18 -7.76 -0.06 22.23
CA PHE A 18 -7.50 -0.46 20.85
C PHE A 18 -6.00 -0.42 20.52
N PHE A 19 -5.30 0.67 20.85
CA PHE A 19 -3.86 0.78 20.59
C PHE A 19 -3.02 -0.06 21.55
N PHE A 20 -3.43 -0.26 22.80
CA PHE A 20 -2.78 -1.22 23.71
C PHE A 20 -2.89 -2.66 23.22
N TYR A 21 -4.04 -3.06 22.66
CA TYR A 21 -4.20 -4.37 22.03
C TYR A 21 -3.18 -4.58 20.92
N TRP A 22 -3.03 -3.61 20.00
CA TRP A 22 -2.05 -3.70 18.93
C TRP A 22 -0.60 -3.64 19.44
N THR A 23 -0.33 -2.86 20.48
CA THR A 23 0.98 -2.84 21.16
C THR A 23 1.32 -4.21 21.71
N TYR A 24 0.40 -4.84 22.42
CA TYR A 24 0.56 -6.21 22.95
C TYR A 24 0.78 -7.22 21.82
N TYR A 25 -0.04 -7.15 20.76
CA TYR A 25 0.07 -8.03 19.61
C TYR A 25 1.45 -7.95 18.92
N PHE A 26 1.96 -6.74 18.69
CA PHE A 26 3.25 -6.53 18.01
C PHE A 26 4.47 -6.64 18.96
N PHE A 27 4.28 -6.72 20.27
CA PHE A 27 5.38 -6.83 21.21
C PHE A 27 6.32 -8.00 20.93
N PRO A 28 5.87 -9.27 20.78
CA PRO A 28 6.75 -10.37 20.42
C PRO A 28 7.32 -10.24 19.01
N LEU A 29 6.59 -9.61 18.09
CA LEU A 29 6.93 -9.49 16.67
C LEU A 29 7.92 -8.35 16.37
N ARG A 30 8.14 -7.40 17.29
CA ARG A 30 8.99 -6.21 17.08
C ARG A 30 10.45 -6.51 16.74
N ARG A 31 10.95 -7.70 17.06
CA ARG A 31 12.32 -8.15 16.75
C ARG A 31 12.42 -8.73 15.33
N ARG A 32 11.31 -9.12 14.70
CA ARG A 32 11.28 -9.81 13.41
C ARG A 32 11.41 -8.92 12.18
N GLY A 33 11.41 -7.60 12.34
CA GLY A 33 11.57 -6.67 11.22
C GLY A 33 11.44 -5.21 11.62
N ARG A 34 11.89 -4.35 10.72
CA ARG A 34 11.89 -2.90 10.97
C ARG A 34 10.46 -2.33 10.95
N LEU A 35 9.64 -2.74 9.99
CA LEU A 35 8.24 -2.32 9.89
C LEU A 35 7.47 -2.70 11.18
N LEU A 36 7.56 -3.96 11.61
CA LEU A 36 6.88 -4.44 12.81
C LEU A 36 7.33 -3.71 14.08
N ARG A 37 8.62 -3.33 14.13
CA ARG A 37 9.15 -2.50 15.21
C ARG A 37 8.57 -1.09 15.21
N LEU A 38 8.47 -0.44 14.03
CA LEU A 38 7.87 0.88 13.90
C LEU A 38 6.39 0.87 14.24
N VAL A 39 5.64 -0.14 13.77
CA VAL A 39 4.23 -0.34 14.12
C VAL A 39 4.05 -0.51 15.62
N PHE A 40 4.91 -1.32 16.26
CA PHE A 40 4.90 -1.49 17.74
C PHE A 40 5.13 -0.15 18.45
N ILE A 41 6.21 0.58 18.09
CA ILE A 41 6.55 1.87 18.71
C ILE A 41 5.41 2.85 18.51
N PHE A 42 4.87 2.95 17.30
CA PHE A 42 3.77 3.84 17.00
C PHE A 42 2.50 3.51 17.81
N SER A 43 2.10 2.23 17.86
CA SER A 43 0.93 1.79 18.64
C SER A 43 1.11 2.06 20.14
N LEU A 44 2.31 1.86 20.66
CA LEU A 44 2.63 2.21 22.07
C LEU A 44 2.51 3.72 22.30
N CYS A 45 3.11 4.54 21.44
CA CYS A 45 3.03 6.00 21.55
C CYS A 45 1.58 6.49 21.44
N GLN A 46 0.78 5.91 20.54
CA GLN A 46 -0.64 6.25 20.42
C GLN A 46 -1.45 5.86 21.66
N SER A 47 -1.21 4.67 22.23
CA SER A 47 -1.91 4.25 23.46
C SER A 47 -1.58 5.18 24.64
N LEU A 48 -0.33 5.60 24.78
CA LEU A 48 0.09 6.58 25.79
C LEU A 48 -0.47 7.98 25.48
N GLY A 49 -0.55 8.35 24.18
CA GLY A 49 -1.19 9.57 23.72
C GLY A 49 -2.64 9.67 24.18
N TYR A 50 -3.46 8.67 23.90
CA TYR A 50 -4.85 8.64 24.38
C TYR A 50 -4.97 8.52 25.91
N LEU A 51 -4.01 7.85 26.57
CA LEU A 51 -4.02 7.77 28.03
C LEU A 51 -3.76 9.13 28.68
N LYS A 52 -2.93 10.01 28.09
CA LYS A 52 -2.71 11.37 28.62
C LYS A 52 -4.00 12.20 28.64
N ASP A 53 -4.95 11.91 27.73
CA ASP A 53 -6.22 12.62 27.64
C ASP A 53 -7.13 12.36 28.86
N ALA A 54 -6.75 11.38 29.73
CA ALA A 54 -7.39 11.22 31.04
C ALA A 54 -7.24 12.48 31.94
N VAL A 55 -6.34 13.40 31.61
CA VAL A 55 -6.24 14.71 32.27
C VAL A 55 -7.55 15.50 32.21
N PHE A 56 -8.32 15.34 31.13
CA PHE A 56 -9.61 16.00 30.93
C PHE A 56 -10.76 15.44 31.79
N LEU A 57 -10.54 14.33 32.50
CA LEU A 57 -11.47 13.84 33.51
C LEU A 57 -11.50 14.72 34.79
N PHE A 58 -10.47 15.57 34.96
CA PHE A 58 -10.37 16.49 36.07
C PHE A 58 -11.01 17.84 35.68
N PRO A 59 -12.13 18.27 36.30
CA PRO A 59 -12.85 19.49 35.93
C PRO A 59 -12.01 20.77 35.96
N GLN A 60 -11.00 20.82 36.81
CA GLN A 60 -10.10 21.96 36.92
C GLN A 60 -9.16 22.12 35.72
N LEU A 61 -8.89 21.05 35.00
CA LEU A 61 -7.97 20.99 33.86
C LEU A 61 -8.71 20.99 32.53
N SER A 62 -9.95 20.48 32.51
CA SER A 62 -10.75 20.34 31.27
C SER A 62 -11.16 21.66 30.61
N HIS A 63 -11.08 22.78 31.34
CA HIS A 63 -11.39 24.12 30.83
C HIS A 63 -10.15 25.03 30.73
N ASN A 64 -8.95 24.45 30.83
CA ASN A 64 -7.70 25.20 30.76
C ASN A 64 -7.12 25.15 29.36
N SER A 65 -7.18 26.27 28.63
CA SER A 65 -6.68 26.38 27.27
C SER A 65 -5.19 26.03 27.11
N MET A 66 -4.38 26.28 28.13
CA MET A 66 -2.96 25.92 28.12
C MET A 66 -2.77 24.41 28.17
N VAL A 67 -3.61 23.69 28.91
CA VAL A 67 -3.60 22.23 28.97
C VAL A 67 -4.00 21.65 27.61
N ASP A 68 -5.05 22.22 26.99
CA ASP A 68 -5.50 21.81 25.64
C ASP A 68 -4.39 21.99 24.62
N ASP A 69 -3.69 23.10 24.60
CA ASP A 69 -2.60 23.40 23.69
C ASP A 69 -1.41 22.43 23.90
N ILE A 70 -1.04 22.13 25.16
CA ILE A 70 0.04 21.15 25.47
C ILE A 70 -0.34 19.74 25.01
N VAL A 71 -1.58 19.31 25.27
CA VAL A 71 -2.09 18.02 24.86
C VAL A 71 -2.07 17.89 23.33
N SER A 72 -2.52 18.93 22.62
CA SER A 72 -2.50 18.99 21.14
C SER A 72 -1.08 18.95 20.58
N LEU A 73 -0.14 19.69 21.16
CA LEU A 73 1.27 19.65 20.76
C LEU A 73 1.90 18.28 20.98
N ALA A 74 1.53 17.59 22.07
CA ALA A 74 1.99 16.24 22.34
C ALA A 74 1.48 15.25 21.28
N ASP A 75 0.22 15.37 20.82
CA ASP A 75 -0.33 14.56 19.72
C ASP A 75 0.37 14.82 18.39
N LEU A 76 0.65 16.08 18.09
CA LEU A 76 1.39 16.44 16.88
C LEU A 76 2.81 15.84 16.84
N CYS A 77 3.42 15.54 18.00
CA CYS A 77 4.72 14.83 18.05
C CYS A 77 4.66 13.40 17.45
N LEU A 78 3.47 12.81 17.31
CA LEU A 78 3.30 11.50 16.69
C LEU A 78 3.24 11.55 15.15
N VAL A 79 2.99 12.72 14.57
CA VAL A 79 2.84 12.88 13.11
C VAL A 79 4.09 12.44 12.34
N PRO A 80 5.33 12.84 12.69
CA PRO A 80 6.52 12.40 11.98
C PRO A 80 6.72 10.86 12.05
N LEU A 81 6.34 10.25 13.16
CA LEU A 81 6.42 8.80 13.34
C LEU A 81 5.41 8.08 12.45
N ALA A 82 4.17 8.57 12.36
CA ALA A 82 3.15 8.08 11.46
C ALA A 82 3.57 8.19 9.99
N CYS A 83 4.08 9.35 9.58
CA CYS A 83 4.62 9.59 8.23
C CYS A 83 5.77 8.64 7.91
N SER A 84 6.67 8.41 8.88
CA SER A 84 7.78 7.46 8.74
C SER A 84 7.29 6.03 8.54
N LEU A 85 6.17 5.65 9.16
CA LEU A 85 5.57 4.34 9.01
C LEU A 85 4.97 4.16 7.61
N PHE A 86 4.20 5.12 7.09
CA PHE A 86 3.68 5.08 5.72
C PHE A 86 4.82 4.98 4.69
N TYR A 87 5.90 5.74 4.91
CA TYR A 87 7.08 5.68 4.06
C TYR A 87 7.78 4.32 4.13
N GLU A 88 7.91 3.72 5.33
CA GLU A 88 8.54 2.41 5.51
C GLU A 88 7.74 1.28 4.87
N VAL A 89 6.40 1.36 4.85
CA VAL A 89 5.55 0.39 4.14
C VAL A 89 5.82 0.42 2.64
N THR A 90 6.03 1.61 2.06
CA THR A 90 6.24 1.77 0.61
C THR A 90 7.69 1.59 0.19
N GLN A 91 8.64 2.03 1.01
CA GLN A 91 10.08 1.97 0.73
C GLN A 91 10.87 1.43 1.93
N PRO A 92 10.84 0.11 2.16
CA PRO A 92 11.49 -0.50 3.32
C PRO A 92 12.98 -0.16 3.40
N GLY A 93 13.43 0.28 4.58
CA GLY A 93 14.85 0.51 4.86
C GLY A 93 15.46 1.82 4.35
N ARG A 94 14.79 2.58 3.49
CA ARG A 94 15.35 3.82 2.93
C ARG A 94 15.44 4.97 3.92
N LEU A 95 14.52 5.07 4.88
CA LEU A 95 14.51 6.15 5.88
C LEU A 95 15.41 5.78 7.07
N SER A 96 16.53 6.46 7.27
CA SER A 96 17.44 6.17 8.37
C SER A 96 16.82 6.51 9.74
N ARG A 97 17.22 5.77 10.80
CA ARG A 97 16.77 6.06 12.18
C ARG A 97 17.08 7.49 12.61
N LYS A 98 18.24 8.04 12.17
CA LYS A 98 18.63 9.42 12.47
C LYS A 98 17.66 10.44 11.86
N ARG A 99 17.17 10.19 10.63
CA ARG A 99 16.19 11.07 9.97
C ARG A 99 14.82 11.02 10.69
N ILE A 100 14.37 9.85 11.09
CA ILE A 100 13.12 9.71 11.87
C ILE A 100 13.24 10.46 13.19
N ALA A 101 14.32 10.22 13.94
CA ALA A 101 14.58 10.91 15.20
C ALA A 101 14.70 12.44 15.02
N GLY A 102 15.33 12.90 13.93
CA GLY A 102 15.42 14.31 13.60
C GLY A 102 14.06 14.96 13.36
N LEU A 103 13.19 14.33 12.56
CA LEU A 103 11.83 14.81 12.31
C LEU A 103 10.99 14.88 13.60
N CYS A 104 11.05 13.82 14.42
CA CYS A 104 10.38 13.80 15.72
C CYS A 104 10.97 14.87 16.66
N GLY A 105 12.30 15.08 16.62
CA GLY A 105 12.98 16.10 17.42
C GLY A 105 12.53 17.51 17.03
N VAL A 106 12.44 17.84 15.75
CA VAL A 106 11.93 19.14 15.28
C VAL A 106 10.49 19.36 15.78
N GLN A 107 9.62 18.37 15.70
CA GLN A 107 8.25 18.51 16.21
C GLN A 107 8.24 18.70 17.73
N ALA A 108 9.10 17.99 18.46
CA ALA A 108 9.23 18.14 19.92
C ALA A 108 9.76 19.52 20.34
N THR A 109 10.56 20.20 19.49
CA THR A 109 11.02 21.56 19.80
C THR A 109 9.87 22.57 19.90
N PHE A 110 8.77 22.39 19.14
CA PHE A 110 7.58 23.23 19.27
C PHE A 110 6.91 23.06 20.63
N LEU A 111 6.81 21.83 21.16
CA LEU A 111 6.29 21.58 22.49
C LEU A 111 7.18 22.26 23.56
N MET A 112 8.50 22.11 23.45
CA MET A 112 9.43 22.76 24.38
C MET A 112 9.37 24.28 24.27
N ALA A 113 9.27 24.84 23.08
CA ALA A 113 9.12 26.27 22.85
C ALA A 113 7.82 26.79 23.47
N TYR A 114 6.72 26.08 23.36
CA TYR A 114 5.44 26.44 23.96
C TYR A 114 5.51 26.42 25.50
N LEU A 115 6.19 25.43 26.08
CA LEU A 115 6.38 25.39 27.55
C LEU A 115 7.21 26.57 28.07
N CYS A 116 8.14 27.11 27.28
CA CYS A 116 8.92 28.30 27.63
C CYS A 116 8.15 29.60 27.39
N VAL A 117 7.40 29.66 26.27
CA VAL A 117 6.65 30.86 25.84
C VAL A 117 5.28 30.40 25.33
N PRO A 118 4.26 30.37 26.20
CA PRO A 118 2.93 29.85 25.84
C PRO A 118 2.18 30.84 24.91
N GLN A 119 2.48 30.74 23.62
CA GLN A 119 1.83 31.53 22.57
C GLN A 119 1.16 30.62 21.55
N ARG A 120 -0.09 30.90 21.20
CA ARG A 120 -0.84 30.14 20.17
C ARG A 120 -0.15 30.13 18.81
N GLY A 121 0.70 31.11 18.48
CA GLY A 121 1.53 31.12 17.29
C GLY A 121 2.47 29.91 17.19
N VAL A 122 2.97 29.38 18.31
CA VAL A 122 3.82 28.20 18.36
C VAL A 122 3.03 26.95 17.95
N LEU A 123 1.80 26.79 18.49
CA LEU A 123 0.91 25.70 18.11
C LEU A 123 0.55 25.76 16.62
N PHE A 124 0.24 26.94 16.09
CA PHE A 124 -0.03 27.15 14.68
C PHE A 124 1.14 26.71 13.78
N LEU A 125 2.37 27.10 14.14
CA LEU A 125 3.58 26.68 13.42
C LEU A 125 3.81 25.18 13.52
N ALA A 126 3.54 24.55 14.66
CA ALA A 126 3.61 23.10 14.82
C ALA A 126 2.61 22.37 13.93
N CYS A 127 1.37 22.88 13.82
CA CYS A 127 0.35 22.35 12.92
C CYS A 127 0.77 22.48 11.44
N LEU A 128 1.30 23.66 11.05
CA LEU A 128 1.81 23.87 9.68
C LEU A 128 2.93 22.89 9.33
N PHE A 129 3.86 22.68 10.25
CA PHE A 129 4.95 21.73 10.06
C PHE A 129 4.44 20.29 9.93
N ALA A 130 3.51 19.88 10.79
CA ALA A 130 2.88 18.57 10.73
C ALA A 130 2.10 18.36 9.41
N ALA A 131 1.34 19.36 8.96
CA ALA A 131 0.64 19.32 7.68
C ALA A 131 1.62 19.24 6.50
N ALA A 132 2.71 20.01 6.52
CA ALA A 132 3.73 20.00 5.48
C ALA A 132 4.41 18.62 5.35
N ILE A 133 4.82 18.01 6.48
CA ILE A 133 5.42 16.66 6.49
C ILE A 133 4.41 15.63 5.97
N SER A 134 3.15 15.71 6.40
CA SER A 134 2.11 14.78 5.95
C SER A 134 1.86 14.91 4.46
N LEU A 135 1.80 16.13 3.92
CA LEU A 135 1.64 16.38 2.48
C LEU A 135 2.81 15.83 1.67
N VAL A 136 4.04 16.11 2.08
CA VAL A 136 5.26 15.57 1.44
C VAL A 136 5.22 14.03 1.47
N THR A 137 4.81 13.45 2.59
CA THR A 137 4.69 11.97 2.71
C THR A 137 3.68 11.40 1.73
N ILE A 138 2.50 12.01 1.57
CA ILE A 138 1.48 11.57 0.60
C ILE A 138 2.05 11.60 -0.81
N VAL A 139 2.68 12.71 -1.20
CA VAL A 139 3.25 12.86 -2.55
C VAL A 139 4.30 11.77 -2.81
N LEU A 140 5.22 11.55 -1.88
CA LEU A 140 6.26 10.52 -2.02
C LEU A 140 5.66 9.11 -2.06
N VAL A 141 4.69 8.82 -1.21
CA VAL A 141 3.98 7.53 -1.17
C VAL A 141 3.19 7.31 -2.46
N ALA A 142 2.51 8.35 -2.98
CA ALA A 142 1.75 8.25 -4.22
C ALA A 142 2.65 8.01 -5.45
N ILE A 143 3.76 8.76 -5.56
CA ILE A 143 4.75 8.57 -6.63
C ILE A 143 5.29 7.14 -6.60
N TYR A 144 5.68 6.66 -5.41
CA TYR A 144 6.20 5.31 -5.27
C TYR A 144 5.14 4.25 -5.58
N ALA A 145 3.92 4.39 -5.06
CA ALA A 145 2.84 3.45 -5.32
C ALA A 145 2.51 3.37 -6.82
N TRP A 146 2.56 4.50 -7.53
CA TRP A 146 2.39 4.53 -8.98
C TRP A 146 3.52 3.81 -9.72
N GLN A 147 4.79 4.10 -9.37
CA GLN A 147 5.95 3.44 -9.95
C GLN A 147 5.94 1.93 -9.66
N HIS A 148 5.61 1.55 -8.41
CA HIS A 148 5.52 0.16 -7.99
C HIS A 148 4.42 -0.60 -8.74
N SER A 149 3.23 0.02 -8.88
CA SER A 149 2.13 -0.56 -9.66
C SER A 149 2.51 -0.77 -11.13
N LYS A 150 3.24 0.18 -11.75
CA LYS A 150 3.76 0.03 -13.11
C LYS A 150 4.77 -1.11 -13.20
N TYR A 151 5.69 -1.21 -12.25
CA TYR A 151 6.65 -2.31 -12.16
C TYR A 151 5.96 -3.67 -12.00
N LEU A 152 4.96 -3.76 -11.12
CA LEU A 152 4.20 -4.99 -10.91
C LEU A 152 3.52 -5.47 -12.20
N LYS A 153 2.83 -4.58 -12.91
CA LYS A 153 2.16 -4.89 -14.17
C LYS A 153 3.12 -5.29 -15.29
N ALA A 154 4.37 -4.82 -15.22
CA ALA A 154 5.40 -5.20 -16.19
C ALA A 154 6.00 -6.59 -15.92
N ASN A 155 5.96 -7.08 -14.67
CA ASN A 155 6.71 -8.29 -14.27
C ASN A 155 5.84 -9.42 -13.72
N TYR A 156 4.60 -9.13 -13.27
CA TYR A 156 3.72 -10.10 -12.62
C TYR A 156 2.35 -10.16 -13.28
N SER A 157 1.80 -11.35 -13.37
CA SER A 157 0.42 -11.57 -13.85
C SER A 157 -0.64 -11.43 -12.75
N TYR A 158 -0.23 -11.13 -11.52
CA TYR A 158 -1.09 -10.94 -10.34
C TYR A 158 -0.59 -9.74 -9.52
N THR A 159 -1.47 -9.03 -8.84
CA THR A 159 -1.12 -7.81 -8.07
C THR A 159 -1.77 -7.76 -6.67
N GLU A 160 -2.68 -8.68 -6.34
CA GLU A 160 -3.57 -8.57 -5.17
C GLU A 160 -2.83 -8.58 -3.84
N ASP A 161 -1.78 -9.40 -3.71
CA ASP A 161 -1.05 -9.59 -2.46
C ASP A 161 0.11 -8.59 -2.29
N ILE A 162 0.43 -7.81 -3.33
CA ILE A 162 1.65 -7.01 -3.41
C ILE A 162 1.40 -5.54 -3.76
N ASP A 163 0.14 -5.15 -3.99
CA ASP A 163 -0.22 -3.76 -4.27
C ASP A 163 -0.16 -2.89 -3.00
N VAL A 164 0.41 -1.70 -3.14
CA VAL A 164 0.57 -0.71 -2.05
C VAL A 164 -0.34 0.52 -2.21
N GLN A 165 -1.27 0.53 -3.17
CA GLN A 165 -2.14 1.69 -3.44
C GLN A 165 -3.03 2.06 -2.24
N TRP A 166 -3.45 1.08 -1.43
CA TRP A 166 -4.22 1.32 -0.21
C TRP A 166 -3.47 2.24 0.79
N VAL A 167 -2.13 2.25 0.77
CA VAL A 167 -1.31 3.11 1.65
C VAL A 167 -1.52 4.58 1.32
N VAL A 168 -1.71 4.92 0.03
CA VAL A 168 -2.01 6.29 -0.41
C VAL A 168 -3.32 6.76 0.21
N LEU A 169 -4.35 5.90 0.19
CA LEU A 169 -5.66 6.20 0.81
C LEU A 169 -5.52 6.43 2.31
N CYS A 170 -4.81 5.55 3.02
CA CYS A 170 -4.57 5.70 4.46
C CYS A 170 -3.77 6.96 4.79
N ALA A 171 -2.71 7.26 4.03
CA ALA A 171 -1.90 8.47 4.21
C ALA A 171 -2.71 9.74 3.93
N SER A 172 -3.57 9.73 2.90
CA SER A 172 -4.47 10.85 2.59
C SER A 172 -5.51 11.07 3.69
N GLY A 173 -6.10 10.00 4.21
CA GLY A 173 -7.01 10.06 5.35
C GLY A 173 -6.33 10.62 6.61
N TYR A 174 -5.09 10.20 6.85
CA TYR A 174 -4.30 10.72 7.97
C TYR A 174 -3.96 12.23 7.83
N PHE A 175 -3.67 12.68 6.60
CA PHE A 175 -3.49 14.11 6.33
C PHE A 175 -4.74 14.93 6.63
N VAL A 176 -5.93 14.43 6.24
CA VAL A 176 -7.21 15.06 6.56
C VAL A 176 -7.39 15.15 8.08
N LEU A 177 -7.01 14.11 8.84
CA LEU A 177 -6.99 14.15 10.30
C LEU A 177 -6.03 15.23 10.83
N CYS A 178 -4.84 15.37 10.26
CA CYS A 178 -3.91 16.44 10.65
C CYS A 178 -4.49 17.83 10.38
N LEU A 179 -5.21 18.01 9.26
CA LEU A 179 -5.88 19.28 8.95
C LEU A 179 -7.06 19.57 9.90
N SER A 180 -7.75 18.54 10.40
CA SER A 180 -8.85 18.73 11.36
C SER A 180 -8.41 19.41 12.64
N TYR A 181 -7.12 19.31 13.03
CA TYR A 181 -6.56 20.08 14.14
C TYR A 181 -6.66 21.60 13.92
N PHE A 182 -6.56 22.10 12.67
CA PHE A 182 -6.76 23.53 12.39
C PHE A 182 -8.21 23.96 12.62
N VAL A 183 -9.17 23.08 12.32
CA VAL A 183 -10.60 23.35 12.55
C VAL A 183 -10.93 23.26 14.04
N ALA A 184 -10.48 22.22 14.73
CA ALA A 184 -10.67 22.02 16.15
C ALA A 184 -10.04 23.15 17.01
N PHE A 185 -8.98 23.78 16.49
CA PHE A 185 -8.36 24.93 17.10
C PHE A 185 -9.26 26.18 17.14
N SER A 186 -10.12 26.32 16.12
CA SER A 186 -11.04 27.47 16.02
C SER A 186 -12.34 27.23 16.81
N GLU A 187 -12.86 26.00 16.77
CA GLU A 187 -14.15 25.63 17.37
C GLU A 187 -14.08 24.21 17.99
N PRO A 188 -13.77 24.09 19.29
CA PRO A 188 -13.77 22.79 19.97
C PRO A 188 -15.17 22.16 19.89
N SER A 189 -15.28 20.98 19.27
CA SER A 189 -16.54 20.26 19.11
C SER A 189 -16.41 18.81 19.57
N TRP A 190 -17.20 18.41 20.55
CA TRP A 190 -17.28 17.01 21.02
C TRP A 190 -17.64 16.01 19.90
N ALA A 191 -18.47 16.46 18.96
CA ALA A 191 -18.83 15.63 17.79
C ALA A 191 -17.62 15.46 16.85
N GLY A 192 -16.84 16.51 16.63
CA GLY A 192 -15.60 16.46 15.85
C GLY A 192 -14.59 15.48 16.46
N GLU A 193 -14.50 15.47 17.77
CA GLU A 193 -13.60 14.59 18.51
C GLU A 193 -14.03 13.11 18.43
N CYS A 194 -15.32 12.83 18.57
CA CYS A 194 -15.86 11.49 18.33
C CYS A 194 -15.51 10.99 16.93
N LEU A 195 -15.71 11.83 15.92
CA LEU A 195 -15.39 11.51 14.53
C LEU A 195 -13.89 11.27 14.31
N PHE A 196 -13.05 12.12 14.91
CA PHE A 196 -11.58 11.98 14.89
C PHE A 196 -11.14 10.63 15.46
N CYS A 197 -11.62 10.24 16.64
CA CYS A 197 -11.29 8.96 17.26
C CYS A 197 -11.68 7.77 16.38
N LEU A 198 -12.89 7.80 15.80
CA LEU A 198 -13.38 6.73 14.93
C LEU A 198 -12.56 6.60 13.66
N ILE A 199 -12.30 7.71 12.94
CA ILE A 199 -11.51 7.70 11.71
C ILE A 199 -10.08 7.25 12.00
N ASN A 200 -9.49 7.73 13.10
CA ASN A 200 -8.13 7.35 13.50
C ASN A 200 -8.03 5.83 13.75
N MET A 201 -8.99 5.25 14.47
CA MET A 201 -9.05 3.79 14.70
C MET A 201 -9.20 3.00 13.39
N VAL A 202 -10.03 3.47 12.46
CA VAL A 202 -10.22 2.80 11.16
C VAL A 202 -8.92 2.81 10.35
N ILE A 203 -8.27 3.97 10.21
CA ILE A 203 -7.01 4.10 9.46
C ILE A 203 -5.94 3.18 10.04
N TRP A 204 -5.69 3.28 11.35
CA TRP A 204 -4.65 2.48 12.00
C TRP A 204 -5.02 1.01 12.15
N GLY A 205 -6.30 0.69 12.24
CA GLY A 205 -6.79 -0.68 12.15
C GLY A 205 -6.44 -1.30 10.81
N ALA A 206 -6.68 -0.60 9.71
CA ALA A 206 -6.31 -1.05 8.37
C ALA A 206 -4.79 -1.24 8.22
N VAL A 207 -3.98 -0.26 8.68
CA VAL A 207 -2.51 -0.35 8.65
C VAL A 207 -2.00 -1.54 9.47
N ASN A 208 -2.53 -1.75 10.68
CA ASN A 208 -2.12 -2.84 11.56
C ASN A 208 -2.51 -4.21 11.01
N LEU A 209 -3.72 -4.35 10.46
CA LEU A 209 -4.17 -5.58 9.78
C LEU A 209 -3.31 -5.90 8.57
N TYR A 210 -2.94 -4.88 7.81
CA TYR A 210 -2.05 -5.03 6.68
C TYR A 210 -0.63 -5.42 7.12
N ALA A 211 -0.05 -4.72 8.10
CA ALA A 211 1.27 -5.05 8.63
C ALA A 211 1.36 -6.51 9.12
N ARG A 212 0.24 -7.06 9.60
CA ARG A 212 0.11 -8.47 9.97
C ARG A 212 0.15 -9.43 8.77
N ARG A 213 -0.41 -9.02 7.61
CA ARG A 213 -0.61 -9.89 6.44
C ARG A 213 0.38 -9.64 5.31
N HIS A 214 1.09 -8.51 5.35
CA HIS A 214 1.84 -8.03 4.21
C HIS A 214 3.06 -8.89 3.88
N ARG A 215 3.15 -9.30 2.60
CA ARG A 215 4.36 -9.84 1.98
C ARG A 215 5.06 -8.70 1.25
N VAL A 216 6.25 -8.35 1.72
CA VAL A 216 7.04 -7.29 1.09
C VAL A 216 7.80 -7.86 -0.09
N LEU A 217 7.53 -7.34 -1.29
CA LEU A 217 8.34 -7.61 -2.47
C LEU A 217 9.56 -6.69 -2.43
N ILE A 218 10.73 -7.24 -2.13
CA ILE A 218 11.98 -6.50 -2.25
C ILE A 218 12.50 -6.75 -3.67
N ALA A 219 12.33 -5.77 -4.55
CA ALA A 219 13.02 -5.75 -5.84
C ALA A 219 14.52 -5.52 -5.58
N HIS A 220 15.33 -6.53 -5.82
CA HIS A 220 16.79 -6.37 -5.84
C HIS A 220 17.20 -5.87 -7.23
N PRO A 221 17.92 -4.76 -7.34
CA PRO A 221 18.49 -4.34 -8.61
C PRO A 221 19.65 -5.30 -8.96
N GLY A 222 19.36 -6.39 -9.64
CA GLY A 222 20.42 -7.29 -10.07
C GLY A 222 20.12 -8.78 -10.10
N GLY A 223 18.90 -9.22 -9.95
CA GLY A 223 18.58 -10.62 -10.16
C GLY A 223 17.64 -11.25 -9.15
N GLY A 224 16.57 -11.77 -9.63
CA GLY A 224 15.67 -12.65 -8.90
C GLY A 224 14.80 -11.94 -7.88
N ASP A 225 13.55 -11.67 -8.29
CA ASP A 225 12.53 -11.18 -7.37
C ASP A 225 12.21 -12.28 -6.34
N THR A 226 12.64 -12.11 -5.11
CA THR A 226 12.22 -12.98 -4.00
C THR A 226 10.99 -12.37 -3.34
N LEU A 227 9.87 -13.07 -3.41
CA LEU A 227 8.73 -12.85 -2.53
C LEU A 227 9.18 -13.23 -1.12
N LEU A 228 9.45 -12.23 -0.26
CA LEU A 228 9.69 -12.53 1.14
C LEU A 228 8.34 -12.84 1.81
N PRO A 229 8.25 -13.98 2.51
CA PRO A 229 7.06 -14.35 3.26
C PRO A 229 6.74 -13.33 4.36
N SER A 230 5.46 -13.29 4.76
CA SER A 230 4.99 -12.44 5.86
C SER A 230 5.90 -12.57 7.08
N GLY A 231 6.20 -11.47 7.77
CA GLY A 231 7.15 -11.25 8.88
C GLY A 231 7.64 -12.41 9.77
N LEU A 232 7.11 -13.62 9.62
CA LEU A 232 7.54 -14.83 10.32
C LEU A 232 8.79 -15.50 9.69
N GLU A 233 8.96 -15.39 8.36
CA GLU A 233 10.06 -16.08 7.65
C GLU A 233 11.23 -15.15 7.32
N VAL A 234 11.01 -13.81 7.32
CA VAL A 234 12.10 -12.81 7.13
C VAL A 234 13.12 -12.86 8.26
N SER A 235 12.69 -13.22 9.47
CA SER A 235 13.61 -13.37 10.62
C SER A 235 14.58 -14.53 10.45
N ALA A 236 14.12 -15.67 9.95
CA ALA A 236 14.98 -16.84 9.76
C ALA A 236 16.04 -16.59 8.67
N ALA A 237 15.67 -15.89 7.59
CA ALA A 237 16.60 -15.54 6.51
C ALA A 237 17.60 -14.44 6.94
N MET A 238 17.19 -13.45 7.74
CA MET A 238 18.08 -12.41 8.26
C MET A 238 18.98 -12.93 9.39
N ASP A 239 18.49 -13.83 10.24
CA ASP A 239 19.30 -14.46 11.29
C ASP A 239 20.31 -15.44 10.69
N ALA A 240 19.98 -16.13 9.59
CA ALA A 240 20.92 -16.94 8.81
C ALA A 240 22.00 -16.09 8.12
N ALA A 241 21.63 -14.90 7.59
CA ALA A 241 22.60 -13.95 7.02
C ALA A 241 23.49 -13.31 8.10
N ALA A 242 22.97 -13.08 9.31
CA ALA A 242 23.75 -12.57 10.44
C ALA A 242 24.71 -13.61 11.03
N MET A 243 24.48 -14.90 10.79
CA MET A 243 25.39 -16.00 11.21
C MET A 243 26.50 -16.33 10.22
N GLY A 244 26.72 -15.53 9.18
CA GLY A 244 27.90 -15.63 8.33
C GLY A 244 27.94 -16.82 7.36
N SER A 245 26.79 -17.42 7.01
CA SER A 245 26.72 -18.63 6.18
C SER A 245 26.50 -18.39 4.68
N PHE A 246 26.54 -17.15 4.20
CA PHE A 246 26.47 -16.84 2.77
C PHE A 246 27.70 -16.03 2.30
N PRO A 247 28.29 -16.37 1.13
CA PRO A 247 29.38 -15.58 0.58
C PRO A 247 28.86 -14.17 0.23
N VAL A 248 29.47 -13.16 0.82
CA VAL A 248 29.27 -11.75 0.50
C VAL A 248 29.63 -11.53 -0.95
N ALA A 249 28.68 -11.31 -1.81
CA ALA A 249 28.91 -10.80 -3.15
C ALA A 249 29.46 -9.36 -3.02
N VAL A 250 30.72 -9.19 -3.40
CA VAL A 250 31.42 -7.92 -3.49
C VAL A 250 30.62 -6.98 -4.41
N PRO A 251 30.30 -5.72 -4.03
CA PRO A 251 29.60 -4.82 -4.91
C PRO A 251 30.48 -4.48 -6.10
N ALA A 252 30.07 -4.84 -7.30
CA ALA A 252 30.69 -4.38 -8.53
C ALA A 252 30.57 -2.85 -8.60
N LYS A 253 31.66 -2.15 -8.34
CA LYS A 253 31.85 -0.75 -8.73
C LYS A 253 31.85 -0.74 -10.27
N ASN A 254 30.75 -0.37 -10.86
CA ASN A 254 30.57 0.15 -12.23
C ASN A 254 29.11 -0.13 -12.70
N ALA A 255 28.13 0.41 -11.96
CA ALA A 255 26.81 0.65 -12.52
C ALA A 255 26.80 2.09 -13.06
N VAL A 256 26.93 2.24 -14.35
CA VAL A 256 26.66 3.48 -15.08
C VAL A 256 25.22 3.88 -14.78
N PRO A 257 24.92 5.14 -14.38
CA PRO A 257 23.55 5.60 -14.22
C PRO A 257 22.86 5.49 -15.57
N ALA A 258 21.68 4.88 -15.60
CA ALA A 258 20.81 4.90 -16.77
C ALA A 258 20.50 6.36 -17.09
N GLU A 259 21.12 6.88 -18.13
CA GLU A 259 20.87 8.18 -18.70
C GLU A 259 19.40 8.29 -19.08
N PHE A 260 18.78 9.35 -18.61
CA PHE A 260 17.43 9.77 -18.92
C PHE A 260 17.38 10.05 -20.43
N VAL A 261 16.83 9.13 -21.21
CA VAL A 261 16.50 9.37 -22.62
C VAL A 261 15.23 10.22 -22.65
N PRO A 262 15.27 11.45 -23.20
CA PRO A 262 14.06 12.28 -23.29
C PRO A 262 13.03 11.59 -24.20
N GLU A 263 11.80 11.60 -23.72
CA GLU A 263 10.61 11.13 -24.38
C GLU A 263 10.44 11.87 -25.72
N SER A 264 10.80 11.21 -26.80
CA SER A 264 10.50 11.67 -28.14
C SER A 264 9.01 11.53 -28.42
N GLN A 265 8.44 12.58 -28.99
CA GLN A 265 7.06 12.86 -29.37
C GLN A 265 6.27 11.65 -29.88
N PRO A 266 4.90 11.68 -29.78
CA PRO A 266 4.04 10.63 -30.30
C PRO A 266 4.11 10.59 -31.83
N THR A 267 4.95 9.74 -32.33
CA THR A 267 4.93 9.33 -33.74
C THR A 267 3.83 8.28 -33.87
N GLU A 268 3.04 8.42 -34.93
CA GLU A 268 1.96 7.55 -35.38
C GLU A 268 2.17 6.06 -35.03
N ALA A 269 1.10 5.39 -34.60
CA ALA A 269 1.09 3.97 -34.26
C ALA A 269 1.74 3.16 -35.41
N PRO A 270 2.89 2.52 -35.21
CA PRO A 270 3.41 1.60 -36.20
C PRO A 270 2.51 0.38 -36.24
N ALA A 271 2.12 -0.02 -37.42
CA ALA A 271 1.50 -1.30 -37.69
C ALA A 271 2.23 -2.41 -36.93
N ALA A 272 1.47 -3.34 -36.31
CA ALA A 272 1.98 -4.49 -35.59
C ALA A 272 3.06 -5.19 -36.42
N HIS A 273 4.33 -5.05 -36.02
CA HIS A 273 5.41 -5.79 -36.61
C HIS A 273 5.35 -7.20 -36.05
N ASP A 274 4.84 -8.15 -36.85
CA ASP A 274 4.91 -9.58 -36.56
C ASP A 274 6.38 -10.03 -36.62
N THR A 275 7.08 -9.88 -35.48
CA THR A 275 8.40 -10.43 -35.33
C THR A 275 8.29 -11.98 -35.13
N PRO A 276 9.24 -12.79 -35.62
CA PRO A 276 9.22 -14.23 -35.40
C PRO A 276 9.05 -14.60 -33.90
N LEU A 277 9.60 -13.79 -33.03
CA LEU A 277 9.53 -14.02 -31.57
C LEU A 277 8.13 -13.73 -31.01
N SER A 278 7.38 -12.75 -31.53
CA SER A 278 6.01 -12.51 -31.09
C SER A 278 5.09 -13.68 -31.47
N GLN A 279 5.34 -14.31 -32.63
CA GLN A 279 4.62 -15.50 -33.06
C GLN A 279 4.98 -16.71 -32.20
N ASP A 280 6.27 -16.91 -31.87
CA ASP A 280 6.71 -17.97 -30.96
C ASP A 280 6.12 -17.83 -29.56
N LEU A 281 6.03 -16.58 -29.06
CA LEU A 281 5.38 -16.27 -27.79
C LEU A 281 3.89 -16.64 -27.82
N LEU A 282 3.16 -16.25 -28.86
CA LEU A 282 1.74 -16.56 -29.00
C LEU A 282 1.52 -18.08 -29.09
N ARG A 283 2.34 -18.78 -29.89
CA ARG A 283 2.29 -20.25 -29.99
C ARG A 283 2.53 -20.91 -28.63
N LEU A 284 3.54 -20.48 -27.87
CA LEU A 284 3.82 -21.00 -26.54
C LEU A 284 2.64 -20.81 -25.60
N MET A 285 2.00 -19.63 -25.63
CA MET A 285 0.82 -19.32 -24.81
C MET A 285 -0.37 -20.23 -25.17
N GLU A 286 -0.57 -20.55 -26.45
CA GLU A 286 -1.66 -21.41 -26.91
C GLU A 286 -1.40 -22.90 -26.63
N GLU A 287 -0.18 -23.39 -26.93
CA GLU A 287 0.15 -24.80 -26.81
C GLU A 287 0.38 -25.26 -25.38
N ARG A 288 1.16 -24.49 -24.60
CA ARG A 288 1.55 -24.87 -23.22
C ARG A 288 0.69 -24.24 -22.13
N LYS A 289 -0.08 -23.21 -22.44
CA LYS A 289 -0.98 -22.51 -21.54
C LYS A 289 -0.33 -22.09 -20.20
N PRO A 290 0.88 -21.49 -20.20
CA PRO A 290 1.56 -21.12 -18.96
C PRO A 290 0.74 -20.14 -18.12
N TYR A 291 -0.19 -19.40 -18.73
CA TYR A 291 -1.11 -18.47 -18.08
C TYR A 291 -2.04 -19.14 -17.06
N LEU A 292 -2.21 -20.46 -17.09
CA LEU A 292 -2.98 -21.19 -16.08
C LEU A 292 -2.28 -21.23 -14.72
N ASN A 293 -0.95 -20.96 -14.68
CA ASN A 293 -0.26 -20.74 -13.41
C ASN A 293 -0.68 -19.38 -12.83
N PRO A 294 -1.39 -19.34 -11.68
CA PRO A 294 -1.87 -18.09 -11.09
C PRO A 294 -0.73 -17.14 -10.64
N LYS A 295 0.49 -17.68 -10.43
CA LYS A 295 1.68 -16.92 -10.02
C LYS A 295 2.71 -16.75 -11.13
N LEU A 296 2.33 -16.88 -12.39
CA LEU A 296 3.23 -16.69 -13.53
C LEU A 296 3.89 -15.32 -13.49
N THR A 297 5.21 -15.29 -13.64
CA THR A 297 6.02 -14.07 -13.75
C THR A 297 6.62 -13.92 -15.15
N LEU A 298 7.02 -12.69 -15.48
CA LEU A 298 7.76 -12.41 -16.72
C LEU A 298 9.07 -13.21 -16.80
N ALA A 299 9.72 -13.45 -15.63
CA ALA A 299 10.96 -14.22 -15.55
C ALA A 299 10.73 -15.69 -15.92
N ASP A 300 9.62 -16.30 -15.43
CA ASP A 300 9.27 -17.68 -15.76
C ASP A 300 9.04 -17.84 -17.27
N LEU A 301 8.28 -16.91 -17.87
CA LEU A 301 8.00 -16.93 -19.30
C LEU A 301 9.26 -16.70 -20.15
N ALA A 302 10.14 -15.80 -19.75
CA ALA A 302 11.41 -15.55 -20.42
C ALA A 302 12.35 -16.78 -20.34
N GLN A 303 12.36 -17.48 -19.19
CA GLN A 303 13.11 -18.72 -19.01
C GLN A 303 12.56 -19.83 -19.92
N GLU A 304 11.25 -19.97 -20.02
CA GLU A 304 10.60 -20.98 -20.88
C GLU A 304 10.89 -20.74 -22.36
N MET A 305 11.01 -19.47 -22.77
CA MET A 305 11.40 -19.09 -24.14
C MET A 305 12.92 -19.07 -24.37
N HIS A 306 13.74 -19.33 -23.35
CA HIS A 306 15.21 -19.24 -23.40
C HIS A 306 15.74 -17.86 -23.84
N ILE A 307 15.05 -16.78 -23.44
CA ILE A 307 15.45 -15.38 -23.72
C ILE A 307 15.59 -14.58 -22.41
N ASN A 308 16.20 -13.40 -22.51
CA ASN A 308 16.29 -12.54 -21.34
C ASN A 308 15.00 -11.72 -21.12
N ARG A 309 14.74 -11.35 -19.86
CA ARG A 309 13.56 -10.55 -19.44
C ARG A 309 13.42 -9.24 -20.18
N THR A 310 14.53 -8.53 -20.41
CA THR A 310 14.53 -7.22 -21.08
C THR A 310 14.05 -7.35 -22.53
N TYR A 311 14.49 -8.39 -23.21
CA TYR A 311 14.09 -8.65 -24.58
C TYR A 311 12.60 -9.01 -24.66
N LEU A 312 12.09 -9.89 -23.80
CA LEU A 312 10.67 -10.20 -23.72
C LEU A 312 9.81 -8.97 -23.39
N THR A 313 10.28 -8.10 -22.47
CA THR A 313 9.61 -6.83 -22.18
C THR A 313 9.52 -5.94 -23.41
N THR A 314 10.57 -5.89 -24.22
CA THR A 314 10.58 -5.10 -25.46
C THR A 314 9.56 -5.62 -26.46
N VAL A 315 9.50 -6.94 -26.66
CA VAL A 315 8.50 -7.58 -27.55
C VAL A 315 7.07 -7.28 -27.09
N LEU A 316 6.79 -7.46 -25.79
CA LEU A 316 5.47 -7.19 -25.23
C LEU A 316 5.04 -5.72 -25.44
N ASN A 317 5.95 -4.78 -25.17
CA ASN A 317 5.64 -3.35 -25.24
C ASN A 317 5.63 -2.79 -26.67
N ARG A 318 6.56 -3.21 -27.54
CA ARG A 318 6.70 -2.67 -28.90
C ARG A 318 5.86 -3.44 -29.93
N ASP A 319 5.94 -4.77 -29.90
CA ASP A 319 5.34 -5.60 -30.97
C ASP A 319 3.89 -5.93 -30.63
N ILE A 320 3.58 -6.21 -29.35
CA ILE A 320 2.21 -6.56 -28.89
C ILE A 320 1.47 -5.33 -28.32
N GLY A 321 2.19 -4.31 -27.83
CA GLY A 321 1.60 -3.09 -27.30
C GLY A 321 0.91 -3.26 -25.94
N LYS A 322 1.27 -4.29 -25.17
CA LYS A 322 0.62 -4.63 -23.88
C LYS A 322 1.62 -4.82 -22.75
N SER A 323 1.18 -4.50 -21.51
CA SER A 323 1.92 -4.92 -20.33
C SER A 323 1.86 -6.44 -20.17
N PHE A 324 2.85 -7.06 -19.50
CA PHE A 324 2.82 -8.49 -19.20
C PHE A 324 1.54 -8.92 -18.47
N TYR A 325 1.10 -8.11 -17.51
CA TYR A 325 -0.16 -8.30 -16.78
C TYR A 325 -1.38 -8.36 -17.72
N ASP A 326 -1.51 -7.40 -18.61
CA ASP A 326 -2.64 -7.33 -19.53
C ASP A 326 -2.59 -8.48 -20.55
N PHE A 327 -1.40 -8.77 -21.09
CA PHE A 327 -1.17 -9.86 -22.02
C PHE A 327 -1.61 -11.22 -21.45
N VAL A 328 -1.10 -11.59 -20.27
CA VAL A 328 -1.45 -12.86 -19.63
C VAL A 328 -2.93 -12.93 -19.27
N ASN A 329 -3.49 -11.83 -18.73
CA ASN A 329 -4.89 -11.84 -18.32
C ASN A 329 -5.88 -11.91 -19.49
N GLU A 330 -5.53 -11.45 -20.68
CA GLU A 330 -6.36 -11.68 -21.88
C GLU A 330 -6.48 -13.17 -22.22
N PHE A 331 -5.38 -13.93 -22.21
CA PHE A 331 -5.43 -15.38 -22.41
C PHE A 331 -6.28 -16.06 -21.33
N ARG A 332 -6.13 -15.65 -20.07
CA ARG A 332 -6.96 -16.16 -18.96
C ARG A 332 -8.46 -15.88 -19.17
N ILE A 333 -8.81 -14.69 -19.70
CA ILE A 333 -10.21 -14.35 -20.00
C ILE A 333 -10.72 -15.17 -21.18
N THR A 334 -9.93 -15.40 -22.21
CA THR A 334 -10.29 -16.28 -23.33
C THR A 334 -10.56 -17.70 -22.85
N GLU A 335 -9.71 -18.25 -22.00
CA GLU A 335 -9.91 -19.56 -21.36
C GLU A 335 -11.17 -19.58 -20.48
N ALA A 336 -11.42 -18.54 -19.71
CA ALA A 336 -12.62 -18.40 -18.88
C ALA A 336 -13.91 -18.41 -19.74
N CYS A 337 -13.90 -17.71 -20.88
CA CYS A 337 -15.00 -17.73 -21.83
C CYS A 337 -15.21 -19.14 -22.39
N ALA A 338 -14.14 -19.83 -22.78
CA ALA A 338 -14.22 -21.20 -23.26
C ALA A 338 -14.84 -22.16 -22.22
N ILE A 339 -14.47 -22.00 -20.94
CA ILE A 339 -15.04 -22.78 -19.82
C ILE A 339 -16.54 -22.48 -19.65
N ILE A 340 -16.96 -21.20 -19.78
CA ILE A 340 -18.37 -20.81 -19.63
C ILE A 340 -19.20 -21.29 -20.83
N ASP A 341 -18.66 -21.20 -22.04
CA ASP A 341 -19.35 -21.54 -23.30
C ASP A 341 -19.46 -23.06 -23.52
N ALA A 342 -18.59 -23.84 -22.89
CA ALA A 342 -18.60 -25.31 -23.00
C ALA A 342 -19.81 -25.95 -22.29
N LEU A 343 -20.55 -25.25 -21.42
CA LEU A 343 -21.61 -25.80 -20.61
C LEU A 343 -22.92 -24.97 -20.72
N PRO A 344 -24.08 -25.62 -20.71
CA PRO A 344 -25.36 -24.93 -20.69
C PRO A 344 -25.51 -24.11 -19.38
N PRO A 345 -26.33 -23.03 -19.36
CA PRO A 345 -26.43 -22.12 -18.22
C PRO A 345 -26.67 -22.77 -16.87
N GLN A 346 -27.42 -23.89 -16.84
CA GLN A 346 -27.77 -24.61 -15.63
C GLN A 346 -26.63 -25.43 -15.03
N GLU A 347 -25.63 -25.80 -15.86
CA GLU A 347 -24.49 -26.65 -15.47
C GLU A 347 -23.20 -25.84 -15.29
N ARG A 348 -23.26 -24.51 -15.41
CA ARG A 348 -22.08 -23.66 -15.33
C ARG A 348 -21.48 -23.68 -13.94
N PRO A 349 -20.15 -23.79 -13.82
CA PRO A 349 -19.48 -23.74 -12.54
C PRO A 349 -19.61 -22.36 -11.91
N LYS A 350 -19.44 -22.27 -10.59
CA LYS A 350 -19.40 -20.99 -9.88
C LYS A 350 -18.30 -20.11 -10.46
N LEU A 351 -18.50 -18.81 -10.49
CA LEU A 351 -17.52 -17.85 -11.01
C LEU A 351 -16.16 -17.94 -10.29
N SER A 352 -16.12 -18.37 -9.03
CA SER A 352 -14.88 -18.67 -8.31
C SER A 352 -14.10 -19.81 -8.95
N ASP A 353 -14.80 -20.84 -9.40
CA ASP A 353 -14.19 -22.03 -9.98
C ASP A 353 -13.72 -21.74 -11.41
N VAL A 354 -14.50 -20.96 -12.17
CA VAL A 354 -14.08 -20.46 -13.49
C VAL A 354 -12.80 -19.64 -13.36
N ALA A 355 -12.75 -18.69 -12.41
CA ALA A 355 -11.59 -17.85 -12.15
C ALA A 355 -10.35 -18.71 -11.82
N SER A 356 -10.48 -19.67 -10.89
CA SER A 356 -9.38 -20.54 -10.50
C SER A 356 -8.91 -21.42 -11.66
N ARG A 357 -9.82 -22.03 -12.42
CA ARG A 357 -9.49 -22.91 -13.57
C ARG A 357 -8.86 -22.15 -14.73
N SER A 358 -9.16 -20.87 -14.89
CA SER A 358 -8.55 -20.00 -15.91
C SER A 358 -7.27 -19.32 -15.45
N GLY A 359 -6.73 -19.68 -14.26
CA GLY A 359 -5.43 -19.22 -13.76
C GLY A 359 -5.46 -17.90 -13.00
N PHE A 360 -6.64 -17.39 -12.58
CA PHE A 360 -6.71 -16.23 -11.70
C PHE A 360 -6.49 -16.61 -10.24
N ASN A 361 -5.70 -15.79 -9.53
CA ASN A 361 -5.45 -15.97 -8.11
C ASN A 361 -6.64 -15.49 -7.24
N SER A 362 -7.47 -14.57 -7.75
CA SER A 362 -8.65 -14.06 -7.03
C SER A 362 -9.84 -13.76 -7.95
N LEU A 363 -11.03 -13.92 -7.38
CA LEU A 363 -12.29 -13.59 -8.06
C LEU A 363 -12.40 -12.08 -8.38
N SER A 364 -11.83 -11.22 -7.56
CA SER A 364 -11.87 -9.76 -7.77
C SER A 364 -11.05 -9.34 -9.00
N THR A 365 -9.86 -9.89 -9.17
CA THR A 365 -9.04 -9.65 -10.36
C THR A 365 -9.69 -10.24 -11.62
N PHE A 366 -10.24 -11.45 -11.53
CA PHE A 366 -11.00 -12.04 -12.60
C PHE A 366 -12.11 -11.10 -13.09
N LYS A 367 -13.00 -10.65 -12.18
CA LYS A 367 -14.11 -9.73 -12.53
C LYS A 367 -13.61 -8.43 -13.18
N ARG A 368 -12.55 -7.83 -12.63
CA ARG A 368 -11.96 -6.58 -13.17
C ARG A 368 -11.34 -6.78 -14.56
N SER A 369 -10.58 -7.86 -14.75
CA SER A 369 -9.96 -8.21 -16.05
C SER A 369 -11.03 -8.57 -17.07
N PHE A 370 -12.07 -9.30 -16.68
CA PHE A 370 -13.17 -9.66 -17.55
C PHE A 370 -13.93 -8.42 -18.04
N LEU A 371 -14.25 -7.49 -17.14
CA LEU A 371 -14.87 -6.22 -17.50
C LEU A 371 -13.98 -5.40 -18.45
N LYS A 372 -12.66 -5.37 -18.19
CA LYS A 372 -11.70 -4.67 -19.06
C LYS A 372 -11.64 -5.27 -20.47
N VAL A 373 -11.64 -6.58 -20.61
CA VAL A 373 -11.46 -7.29 -21.88
C VAL A 373 -12.77 -7.41 -22.67
N LYS A 374 -13.89 -7.72 -21.96
CA LYS A 374 -15.19 -8.00 -22.61
C LYS A 374 -16.19 -6.85 -22.52
N GLY A 375 -15.89 -5.79 -21.76
CA GLY A 375 -16.80 -4.66 -21.56
C GLY A 375 -18.04 -4.96 -20.70
N MET A 376 -18.17 -6.16 -20.14
CA MET A 376 -19.29 -6.60 -19.33
C MET A 376 -18.83 -7.44 -18.13
N LEU A 377 -19.69 -7.61 -17.14
CA LEU A 377 -19.37 -8.48 -15.99
C LEU A 377 -19.45 -9.97 -16.37
N PRO A 378 -18.67 -10.85 -15.74
CA PRO A 378 -18.73 -12.31 -15.99
C PRO A 378 -20.11 -12.91 -15.73
N SER A 379 -20.90 -12.32 -14.80
CA SER A 379 -22.25 -12.75 -14.52
C SER A 379 -23.27 -12.43 -15.62
N GLN A 380 -22.94 -11.48 -16.49
CA GLN A 380 -23.75 -11.08 -17.65
C GLN A 380 -23.35 -11.86 -18.91
N TYR A 381 -22.14 -12.42 -18.92
CA TYR A 381 -21.63 -13.21 -20.04
C TYR A 381 -22.30 -14.58 -20.04
N GLY A 382 -22.95 -14.91 -21.16
CA GLY A 382 -23.65 -16.19 -21.32
C GLY A 382 -25.08 -16.28 -20.74
N GLY A 383 -25.57 -15.25 -20.03
CA GLY A 383 -26.99 -15.07 -19.84
C GLY A 383 -27.54 -14.36 -21.09
N GLY A 384 -28.15 -15.12 -21.99
CA GLY A 384 -28.72 -14.56 -23.22
C GLY A 384 -29.83 -13.56 -22.91
N GLU A 385 -29.43 -12.30 -22.73
CA GLU A 385 -30.32 -11.15 -22.86
C GLU A 385 -29.58 -10.06 -23.64
N THR A 386 -30.04 -9.94 -24.84
CA THR A 386 -29.79 -8.92 -25.85
C THR A 386 -29.40 -7.55 -25.28
N ALA A 387 -28.21 -7.11 -25.71
CA ALA A 387 -27.90 -5.69 -25.74
C ALA A 387 -29.04 -4.95 -26.45
N LYS A 388 -29.90 -4.26 -25.70
CA LYS A 388 -30.77 -3.21 -26.28
C LYS A 388 -29.84 -2.08 -26.71
N THR A 389 -29.53 -2.06 -27.99
CA THR A 389 -29.09 -0.91 -28.75
C THR A 389 -30.07 0.22 -28.46
N THR A 390 -29.70 1.15 -27.60
CA THR A 390 -30.44 2.43 -27.50
C THR A 390 -29.79 3.39 -28.47
N THR A 391 -30.26 3.31 -29.70
CA THR A 391 -30.18 4.43 -30.68
C THR A 391 -31.32 5.38 -30.34
N THR A 392 -31.06 6.54 -29.80
CA THR A 392 -31.76 7.81 -30.12
C THR A 392 -30.90 8.96 -29.59
#